data_53f7a690f6cb78f7f4bec3490de4d34e
#
_entry.id   53f7a690f6cb78f7f4bec3490de4d34e
#
_cell.length_a   1.000
_cell.length_b   1.000
_cell.length_c   1.000
_cell.angle_alpha   90.00
_cell.angle_beta   90.00
_cell.angle_gamma   90.00
#
_symmetry.space_group_name_H-M   'P 1'
#
loop_
_entity.id
_entity.type
_entity.pdbx_description
1 polymer ?
#
loop_
_entity_poly.entity_id
_entity_poly.type
_entity_poly.pdbx_seq_one_letter_code
_entity_poly.pdbx_strand_id
1 'polypeptide(L)'
;FLKLIKCIIVPIIFGTLVVGIAGHSDDLKAVGRLAIKSIIYFEVVTTLALAVGLVAVNVVKPGLGVVLPAPDKREVPHQQTVAEMIEHVFPKSFFESAASNDVLQVVVFAVIFAVALTQVSGKPKETMLNFFEGLSEVMFKFTGLVMMFAPFGIGAAMAVTVGHSGLAVLKNLMLLVLTLYGALIVFILVVLLPVALLFKIPIRAFLKAVKEPALIAFTTTSSDAALPDA
;
A
#
# COMPACT_ATOMS: atom_id res chain seq x y z
N PHE A 1 -17.58 -7.26 -0.21
CA PHE A 1 -16.18 -7.49 0.14
C PHE A 1 -15.31 -6.28 -0.18
N LEU A 2 -15.22 -5.81 -1.44
CA LEU A 2 -14.40 -4.64 -1.82
C LEU A 2 -14.75 -3.36 -1.06
N LYS A 3 -16.05 -3.13 -0.76
CA LYS A 3 -16.46 -1.98 0.07
C LYS A 3 -15.96 -2.10 1.51
N LEU A 4 -15.94 -3.31 2.07
CA LEU A 4 -15.41 -3.54 3.42
C LEU A 4 -13.89 -3.30 3.48
N ILE A 5 -13.14 -3.73 2.46
CA ILE A 5 -11.70 -3.43 2.37
C ILE A 5 -11.47 -1.92 2.35
N LYS A 6 -12.22 -1.17 1.54
CA LYS A 6 -12.09 0.30 1.49
C LYS A 6 -12.35 0.97 2.84
N CYS A 7 -13.26 0.44 3.66
CA CYS A 7 -13.52 0.98 5.00
C CYS A 7 -12.34 0.81 5.97
N ILE A 8 -11.46 -0.13 5.73
CA ILE A 8 -10.32 -0.45 6.62
C ILE A 8 -9.15 0.51 6.39
N ILE A 9 -8.95 0.97 5.16
CA ILE A 9 -7.75 1.68 4.72
C ILE A 9 -7.49 2.93 5.57
N VAL A 10 -8.47 3.80 5.70
CA VAL A 10 -8.30 5.09 6.38
C VAL A 10 -7.97 4.95 7.86
N PRO A 11 -8.74 4.19 8.67
CA PRO A 11 -8.43 4.04 10.09
C PRO A 11 -7.07 3.39 10.37
N ILE A 12 -6.67 2.40 9.57
CA ILE A 12 -5.35 1.76 9.74
C ILE A 12 -4.23 2.74 9.43
N ILE A 13 -4.27 3.38 8.25
CA ILE A 13 -3.22 4.33 7.84
C ILE A 13 -3.12 5.47 8.85
N PHE A 14 -4.24 6.02 9.27
CA PHE A 14 -4.24 7.12 10.23
C PHE A 14 -3.66 6.68 11.58
N GLY A 15 -4.14 5.57 12.15
CA GLY A 15 -3.67 5.06 13.44
C GLY A 15 -2.19 4.70 13.43
N THR A 16 -1.74 3.92 12.45
CA THR A 16 -0.34 3.47 12.35
C THR A 16 0.63 4.61 12.10
N LEU A 17 0.29 5.59 11.25
CA LEU A 17 1.14 6.76 11.02
C LEU A 17 1.26 7.63 12.26
N VAL A 18 0.17 7.87 13.00
CA VAL A 18 0.21 8.65 14.23
C VAL A 18 1.08 7.96 15.28
N VAL A 19 0.92 6.66 15.49
CA VAL A 19 1.75 5.88 16.42
C VAL A 19 3.20 5.84 15.96
N GLY A 20 3.46 5.60 14.68
CA GLY A 20 4.82 5.52 14.12
C GLY A 20 5.61 6.82 14.28
N ILE A 21 4.97 7.97 14.11
CA ILE A 21 5.65 9.28 14.22
C ILE A 21 5.68 9.77 15.66
N ALA A 22 4.55 9.77 16.37
CA ALA A 22 4.45 10.38 17.70
C ALA A 22 4.92 9.45 18.82
N GLY A 23 4.91 8.12 18.60
CA GLY A 23 5.44 7.13 19.55
C GLY A 23 6.96 7.15 19.68
N HIS A 24 7.69 7.57 18.62
CA HIS A 24 9.15 7.64 18.59
C HIS A 24 9.69 9.08 18.68
N SER A 25 9.02 9.94 19.40
CA SER A 25 9.24 11.40 19.38
C SER A 25 10.46 11.93 20.16
N ASP A 26 11.28 11.06 20.76
CA ASP A 26 12.44 11.52 21.55
C ASP A 26 13.53 12.17 20.68
N ASP A 27 13.57 11.88 19.38
CA ASP A 27 14.44 12.55 18.41
C ASP A 27 13.76 12.81 17.07
N LEU A 28 12.95 13.85 16.99
CA LEU A 28 12.26 14.29 15.76
C LEU A 28 13.21 14.54 14.58
N LYS A 29 14.46 14.95 14.85
CA LYS A 29 15.46 15.15 13.80
C LYS A 29 15.94 13.84 13.22
N ALA A 30 16.08 12.79 14.04
CA ALA A 30 16.41 11.45 13.57
C ALA A 30 15.26 10.87 12.74
N VAL A 31 14.01 10.99 13.21
CA VAL A 31 12.80 10.57 12.48
C VAL A 31 12.69 11.29 11.14
N GLY A 32 12.85 12.62 11.11
CA GLY A 32 12.82 13.41 9.86
C GLY A 32 13.92 13.02 8.88
N ARG A 33 15.14 12.79 9.35
CA ARG A 33 16.25 12.33 8.51
C ARG A 33 16.02 10.93 7.96
N LEU A 34 15.45 10.04 8.76
CA LEU A 34 15.09 8.70 8.34
C LEU A 34 13.97 8.75 7.27
N ALA A 35 12.96 9.56 7.49
CA ALA A 35 11.85 9.76 6.55
C ALA A 35 12.34 10.24 5.18
N ILE A 36 13.19 11.27 5.13
CA ILE A 36 13.76 11.78 3.88
C ILE A 36 14.58 10.71 3.16
N LYS A 37 15.44 9.99 3.88
CA LYS A 37 16.23 8.89 3.29
C LYS A 37 15.34 7.78 2.74
N SER A 38 14.29 7.42 3.46
CA SER A 38 13.31 6.42 3.04
C SER A 38 12.56 6.87 1.79
N ILE A 39 12.10 8.12 1.73
CA ILE A 39 11.41 8.67 0.56
C ILE A 39 12.31 8.61 -0.67
N ILE A 40 13.56 9.08 -0.57
CA ILE A 40 14.52 9.05 -1.68
C ILE A 40 14.77 7.60 -2.13
N TYR A 41 14.97 6.69 -1.18
CA TYR A 41 15.16 5.27 -1.47
C TYR A 41 13.96 4.68 -2.20
N PHE A 42 12.76 4.90 -1.68
CA PHE A 42 11.52 4.39 -2.30
C PHE A 42 11.30 4.99 -3.69
N GLU A 43 11.55 6.27 -3.89
CA GLU A 43 11.39 6.92 -5.20
C GLU A 43 12.29 6.27 -6.26
N VAL A 44 13.57 6.08 -5.93
CA VAL A 44 14.53 5.43 -6.84
C VAL A 44 14.13 3.98 -7.11
N VAL A 45 13.82 3.21 -6.06
CA VAL A 45 13.47 1.79 -6.20
C VAL A 45 12.16 1.59 -6.94
N THR A 46 11.16 2.44 -6.68
CA THR A 46 9.85 2.40 -7.38
C THR A 46 10.01 2.76 -8.85
N THR A 47 10.83 3.75 -9.18
CA THR A 47 11.13 4.10 -10.58
C THR A 47 11.75 2.91 -11.33
N LEU A 48 12.70 2.21 -10.69
CA LEU A 48 13.30 1.00 -11.27
C LEU A 48 12.27 -0.13 -11.38
N ALA A 49 11.40 -0.30 -10.38
CA ALA A 49 10.32 -1.29 -10.43
C ALA A 49 9.35 -1.02 -11.59
N LEU A 50 8.97 0.24 -11.81
CA LEU A 50 8.14 0.65 -12.96
C LEU A 50 8.82 0.34 -14.29
N ALA A 51 10.12 0.61 -14.42
CA ALA A 51 10.88 0.29 -15.61
C ALA A 51 10.88 -1.23 -15.89
N VAL A 52 11.13 -2.06 -14.87
CA VAL A 52 11.08 -3.53 -14.98
C VAL A 52 9.68 -4.00 -15.37
N GLY A 53 8.63 -3.43 -14.76
CA GLY A 53 7.23 -3.76 -15.07
C GLY A 53 6.86 -3.40 -16.52
N LEU A 54 7.26 -2.22 -16.98
CA LEU A 54 7.04 -1.78 -18.36
C LEU A 54 7.74 -2.69 -19.39
N VAL A 55 8.98 -3.09 -19.12
CA VAL A 55 9.71 -4.03 -19.96
C VAL A 55 8.99 -5.38 -19.98
N ALA A 56 8.62 -5.92 -18.82
CA ALA A 56 7.94 -7.21 -18.72
C ALA A 56 6.61 -7.23 -19.51
N VAL A 57 5.78 -6.19 -19.35
CA VAL A 57 4.49 -6.09 -20.06
C VAL A 57 4.69 -5.93 -21.57
N ASN A 58 5.68 -5.15 -22.02
CA ASN A 58 5.96 -4.97 -23.44
C ASN A 58 6.53 -6.23 -24.10
N VAL A 59 7.29 -7.04 -23.37
CA VAL A 59 7.84 -8.31 -23.87
C VAL A 59 6.77 -9.40 -23.93
N VAL A 60 6.01 -9.60 -22.84
CA VAL A 60 5.04 -10.70 -22.73
C VAL A 60 3.71 -10.36 -23.38
N LYS A 61 3.31 -9.08 -23.38
CA LYS A 61 2.05 -8.56 -23.96
C LYS A 61 0.81 -9.34 -23.48
N PRO A 62 0.57 -9.47 -22.17
CA PRO A 62 -0.49 -10.33 -21.61
C PRO A 62 -1.91 -9.88 -21.97
N GLY A 63 -2.09 -8.67 -22.51
CA GLY A 63 -3.37 -8.12 -22.96
C GLY A 63 -3.73 -8.40 -24.42
N LEU A 64 -2.89 -9.10 -25.17
CA LEU A 64 -3.18 -9.39 -26.58
C LEU A 64 -4.40 -10.31 -26.71
N GLY A 65 -5.39 -9.88 -27.50
CA GLY A 65 -6.63 -10.62 -27.74
C GLY A 65 -7.73 -10.43 -26.71
N VAL A 66 -7.54 -9.53 -25.73
CA VAL A 66 -8.63 -9.13 -24.83
C VAL A 66 -9.52 -8.12 -25.53
N VAL A 67 -10.77 -8.50 -25.78
CA VAL A 67 -11.80 -7.56 -26.25
C VAL A 67 -12.29 -6.77 -25.05
N LEU A 68 -11.85 -5.52 -24.96
CA LEU A 68 -12.39 -4.61 -23.95
C LEU A 68 -13.81 -4.23 -24.33
N PRO A 69 -14.78 -4.21 -23.37
CA PRO A 69 -16.08 -3.60 -23.60
C PRO A 69 -15.87 -2.18 -24.09
N ALA A 70 -16.69 -1.75 -25.05
CA ALA A 70 -16.64 -0.36 -25.52
C ALA A 70 -16.64 0.58 -24.29
N PRO A 71 -15.75 1.59 -24.28
CA PRO A 71 -15.69 2.48 -23.14
C PRO A 71 -17.08 3.13 -23.00
N ASP A 72 -17.77 2.84 -21.89
CA ASP A 72 -18.85 3.71 -21.46
C ASP A 72 -18.29 5.14 -21.52
N LYS A 73 -19.13 6.10 -21.93
CA LYS A 73 -18.77 7.53 -22.00
C LYS A 73 -18.33 8.03 -20.61
N ARG A 74 -17.22 7.51 -20.12
CA ARG A 74 -16.53 8.07 -18.95
C ARG A 74 -15.92 9.37 -19.45
N GLU A 75 -16.32 10.43 -18.82
CA GLU A 75 -15.68 11.74 -19.00
C GLU A 75 -14.18 11.52 -18.99
N VAL A 76 -13.51 11.93 -20.07
CA VAL A 76 -12.05 11.91 -20.11
C VAL A 76 -11.58 12.68 -18.90
N PRO A 77 -10.80 12.09 -17.99
CA PRO A 77 -10.34 12.80 -16.81
C PRO A 77 -9.69 14.09 -17.29
N HIS A 78 -10.17 15.26 -16.80
CA HIS A 78 -9.50 16.52 -17.07
C HIS A 78 -8.02 16.35 -16.73
N GLN A 79 -7.14 16.73 -17.64
CA GLN A 79 -5.71 16.75 -17.37
C GLN A 79 -5.49 17.74 -16.22
N GLN A 80 -5.29 17.22 -15.03
CA GLN A 80 -5.02 18.03 -13.86
C GLN A 80 -3.71 18.75 -14.07
N THR A 81 -3.75 20.06 -13.91
CA THR A 81 -2.55 20.90 -13.90
C THR A 81 -1.71 20.55 -12.67
N VAL A 82 -0.39 20.77 -12.75
CA VAL A 82 0.51 20.54 -11.59
C VAL A 82 0.06 21.32 -10.36
N ALA A 83 -0.51 22.51 -10.56
CA ALA A 83 -1.09 23.34 -9.48
C ALA A 83 -2.28 22.64 -8.82
N GLU A 84 -3.21 22.08 -9.60
CA GLU A 84 -4.36 21.32 -9.08
C GLU A 84 -3.91 20.03 -8.36
N MET A 85 -2.84 19.39 -8.85
CA MET A 85 -2.25 18.23 -8.15
C MET A 85 -1.71 18.60 -6.78
N ILE A 86 -1.01 19.75 -6.67
CA ILE A 86 -0.48 20.23 -5.39
C ILE A 86 -1.62 20.64 -4.45
N GLU A 87 -2.65 21.32 -4.97
CA GLU A 87 -3.82 21.69 -4.18
C GLU A 87 -4.56 20.45 -3.66
N HIS A 88 -4.65 19.39 -4.47
CA HIS A 88 -5.30 18.15 -4.10
C HIS A 88 -4.57 17.36 -3.01
N VAL A 89 -3.30 17.65 -2.74
CA VAL A 89 -2.53 17.01 -1.66
C VAL A 89 -3.07 17.41 -0.28
N PHE A 90 -3.58 18.65 -0.15
CA PHE A 90 -4.07 19.15 1.13
C PHE A 90 -5.57 18.88 1.30
N PRO A 91 -5.98 18.25 2.41
CA PRO A 91 -7.38 17.94 2.66
C PRO A 91 -8.18 19.22 2.95
N LYS A 92 -9.35 19.36 2.34
CA LYS A 92 -10.33 20.37 2.72
C LYS A 92 -10.95 20.06 4.09
N SER A 93 -11.15 18.79 4.37
CA SER A 93 -11.65 18.26 5.63
C SER A 93 -11.15 16.82 5.81
N PHE A 94 -10.75 16.47 7.04
CA PHE A 94 -10.39 15.08 7.37
C PHE A 94 -11.52 14.10 7.07
N PHE A 95 -12.74 14.44 7.47
CA PHE A 95 -13.89 13.55 7.29
C PHE A 95 -14.28 13.38 5.82
N GLU A 96 -14.15 14.40 5.01
CA GLU A 96 -14.39 14.32 3.57
C GLU A 96 -13.37 13.40 2.90
N SER A 97 -12.08 13.58 3.20
CA SER A 97 -11.00 12.74 2.68
C SER A 97 -11.13 11.29 3.13
N ALA A 98 -11.56 11.07 4.37
CA ALA A 98 -11.83 9.74 4.90
C ALA A 98 -13.02 9.06 4.22
N ALA A 99 -14.11 9.79 3.97
CA ALA A 99 -15.31 9.25 3.31
C ALA A 99 -15.07 8.94 1.82
N SER A 100 -14.27 9.78 1.14
CA SER A 100 -13.88 9.56 -0.27
C SER A 100 -12.77 8.51 -0.44
N ASN A 101 -12.15 8.05 0.64
CA ASN A 101 -10.95 7.20 0.63
C ASN A 101 -9.78 7.84 -0.12
N ASP A 102 -9.60 9.14 0.00
CA ASP A 102 -8.44 9.83 -0.53
C ASP A 102 -7.23 9.62 0.40
N VAL A 103 -6.52 8.53 0.14
CA VAL A 103 -5.40 8.06 0.98
C VAL A 103 -4.32 9.13 1.11
N LEU A 104 -4.00 9.85 0.03
CA LEU A 104 -2.95 10.88 0.04
C LEU A 104 -3.29 12.01 1.03
N GLN A 105 -4.52 12.51 0.98
CA GLN A 105 -4.98 13.57 1.89
C GLN A 105 -5.03 13.09 3.33
N VAL A 106 -5.46 11.83 3.56
CA VAL A 106 -5.45 11.22 4.90
C VAL A 106 -4.03 11.10 5.46
N VAL A 107 -3.06 10.68 4.64
CA VAL A 107 -1.65 10.60 5.03
C VAL A 107 -1.10 11.97 5.40
N VAL A 108 -1.34 12.99 4.57
CA VAL A 108 -0.87 14.37 4.87
C VAL A 108 -1.46 14.88 6.19
N PHE A 109 -2.77 14.67 6.39
CA PHE A 109 -3.40 15.05 7.66
C PHE A 109 -2.81 14.27 8.85
N ALA A 110 -2.61 12.94 8.70
CA ALA A 110 -2.03 12.09 9.73
C ALA A 110 -0.63 12.54 10.15
N VAL A 111 0.22 12.90 9.17
CA VAL A 111 1.58 13.40 9.43
C VAL A 111 1.53 14.71 10.20
N ILE A 112 0.71 15.69 9.77
CA ILE A 112 0.56 16.98 10.46
C ILE A 112 0.03 16.75 11.89
N PHE A 113 -0.99 15.92 12.05
CA PHE A 113 -1.56 15.57 13.35
C PHE A 113 -0.52 14.91 14.27
N ALA A 114 0.23 13.94 13.75
CA ALA A 114 1.26 13.25 14.50
C ALA A 114 2.38 14.22 14.95
N VAL A 115 2.84 15.11 14.07
CA VAL A 115 3.81 16.16 14.42
C VAL A 115 3.25 17.10 15.49
N ALA A 116 2.00 17.51 15.41
CA ALA A 116 1.36 18.29 16.46
C ALA A 116 1.31 17.52 17.79
N LEU A 117 0.98 16.22 17.75
CA LEU A 117 0.94 15.37 18.94
C LEU A 117 2.32 15.22 19.61
N THR A 118 3.42 15.26 18.85
CA THR A 118 4.77 15.25 19.44
C THR A 118 5.06 16.50 20.29
N GLN A 119 4.38 17.61 20.03
CA GLN A 119 4.54 18.88 20.79
C GLN A 119 3.70 18.90 22.05
N VAL A 120 2.77 17.98 22.20
CA VAL A 120 1.97 17.80 23.43
C VAL A 120 2.76 16.97 24.44
N SER A 121 2.73 17.35 25.71
CA SER A 121 3.44 16.65 26.79
C SER A 121 2.49 16.07 27.84
N GLY A 122 2.93 15.01 28.53
CA GLY A 122 2.21 14.43 29.65
C GLY A 122 0.99 13.60 29.28
N LYS A 123 0.03 13.50 30.20
CA LYS A 123 -1.17 12.65 30.07
C LYS A 123 -1.93 12.77 28.76
N PRO A 124 -2.17 13.95 28.16
CA PRO A 124 -2.89 14.05 26.89
C PRO A 124 -2.21 13.32 25.75
N LYS A 125 -0.86 13.41 25.65
CA LYS A 125 -0.08 12.68 24.65
C LYS A 125 -0.22 11.17 24.84
N GLU A 126 0.00 10.67 26.05
CA GLU A 126 -0.12 9.24 26.37
C GLU A 126 -1.52 8.70 26.05
N THR A 127 -2.55 9.45 26.43
CA THR A 127 -3.94 9.05 26.17
C THR A 127 -4.22 8.93 24.67
N MET A 128 -3.74 9.89 23.87
CA MET A 128 -3.93 9.85 22.43
C MET A 128 -3.12 8.73 21.78
N LEU A 129 -1.88 8.50 22.20
CA LEU A 129 -1.07 7.39 21.69
C LEU A 129 -1.73 6.05 22.00
N ASN A 130 -2.11 5.80 23.24
CA ASN A 130 -2.80 4.57 23.64
C ASN A 130 -4.12 4.37 22.87
N PHE A 131 -4.85 5.46 22.58
CA PHE A 131 -6.04 5.38 21.75
C PHE A 131 -5.72 4.92 20.32
N PHE A 132 -4.69 5.50 19.66
CA PHE A 132 -4.32 5.12 18.29
C PHE A 132 -3.67 3.75 18.21
N GLU A 133 -2.91 3.33 19.22
CA GLU A 133 -2.40 1.96 19.34
C GLU A 133 -3.55 0.96 19.44
N GLY A 134 -4.49 1.20 20.35
CA GLY A 134 -5.69 0.36 20.50
C GLY A 134 -6.56 0.35 19.23
N LEU A 135 -6.73 1.51 18.59
CA LEU A 135 -7.46 1.61 17.30
C LEU A 135 -6.78 0.75 16.24
N SER A 136 -5.46 0.86 16.10
CA SER A 136 -4.71 0.08 15.11
C SER A 136 -4.83 -1.41 15.36
N GLU A 137 -4.70 -1.86 16.61
CA GLU A 137 -4.85 -3.26 16.98
C GLU A 137 -6.26 -3.80 16.67
N VAL A 138 -7.30 -3.05 17.01
CA VAL A 138 -8.69 -3.41 16.68
C VAL A 138 -8.89 -3.48 15.17
N MET A 139 -8.34 -2.52 14.41
CA MET A 139 -8.44 -2.50 12.96
C MET A 139 -7.69 -3.65 12.29
N PHE A 140 -6.54 -4.10 12.82
CA PHE A 140 -5.89 -5.32 12.34
C PHE A 140 -6.74 -6.57 12.56
N LYS A 141 -7.39 -6.70 13.74
CA LYS A 141 -8.34 -7.79 13.98
C LYS A 141 -9.57 -7.72 13.07
N PHE A 142 -10.09 -6.51 12.86
CA PHE A 142 -11.20 -6.26 11.94
C PHE A 142 -10.82 -6.68 10.50
N THR A 143 -9.60 -6.35 10.06
CA THR A 143 -9.07 -6.80 8.76
C THR A 143 -9.08 -8.32 8.66
N GLY A 144 -8.60 -9.02 9.68
CA GLY A 144 -8.63 -10.48 9.74
C GLY A 144 -10.06 -11.04 9.57
N LEU A 145 -11.06 -10.44 10.23
CA LEU A 145 -12.46 -10.85 10.08
C LEU A 145 -12.98 -10.61 8.65
N VAL A 146 -12.65 -9.46 8.05
CA VAL A 146 -13.07 -9.16 6.66
C VAL A 146 -12.39 -10.12 5.68
N MET A 147 -11.12 -10.48 5.91
CA MET A 147 -10.39 -11.42 5.05
C MET A 147 -10.95 -12.84 5.08
N MET A 148 -11.67 -13.25 6.13
CA MET A 148 -12.40 -14.52 6.13
C MET A 148 -13.47 -14.59 5.03
N PHE A 149 -14.01 -13.46 4.58
CA PHE A 149 -14.95 -13.36 3.48
C PHE A 149 -14.29 -13.27 2.10
N ALA A 150 -12.95 -13.15 2.03
CA ALA A 150 -12.23 -12.99 0.78
C ALA A 150 -12.49 -14.11 -0.22
N PRO A 151 -12.50 -15.42 0.14
CA PRO A 151 -12.77 -16.49 -0.82
C PRO A 151 -14.15 -16.35 -1.51
N PHE A 152 -15.16 -15.96 -0.75
CA PHE A 152 -16.51 -15.74 -1.30
C PHE A 152 -16.56 -14.50 -2.19
N GLY A 153 -15.94 -13.39 -1.75
CA GLY A 153 -15.91 -12.15 -2.51
C GLY A 153 -15.15 -12.28 -3.83
N ILE A 154 -13.98 -12.94 -3.77
CA ILE A 154 -13.14 -13.18 -4.95
C ILE A 154 -13.82 -14.20 -5.87
N GLY A 155 -14.36 -15.29 -5.32
CA GLY A 155 -15.09 -16.30 -6.10
C GLY A 155 -16.27 -15.71 -6.86
N ALA A 156 -17.07 -14.85 -6.21
CA ALA A 156 -18.17 -14.15 -6.87
C ALA A 156 -17.68 -13.20 -7.97
N ALA A 157 -16.61 -12.44 -7.72
CA ALA A 157 -16.02 -11.56 -8.73
C ALA A 157 -15.50 -12.33 -9.96
N MET A 158 -14.84 -13.47 -9.72
CA MET A 158 -14.39 -14.38 -10.79
C MET A 158 -15.56 -14.96 -11.57
N ALA A 159 -16.63 -15.39 -10.90
CA ALA A 159 -17.83 -15.90 -11.56
C ALA A 159 -18.49 -14.85 -12.47
N VAL A 160 -18.59 -13.61 -12.01
CA VAL A 160 -19.11 -12.49 -12.82
C VAL A 160 -18.20 -12.23 -14.03
N THR A 161 -16.89 -12.18 -13.83
CA THR A 161 -15.90 -11.94 -14.90
C THR A 161 -15.98 -13.03 -15.98
N VAL A 162 -16.02 -14.30 -15.56
CA VAL A 162 -16.14 -15.45 -16.49
C VAL A 162 -17.50 -15.46 -17.18
N GLY A 163 -18.57 -15.14 -16.44
CA GLY A 163 -19.93 -15.08 -16.99
C GLY A 163 -20.09 -14.03 -18.10
N HIS A 164 -19.44 -12.88 -17.96
CA HIS A 164 -19.49 -11.81 -18.98
C HIS A 164 -18.51 -11.98 -20.13
N SER A 165 -17.31 -12.49 -19.85
CA SER A 165 -16.19 -12.47 -20.81
C SER A 165 -15.75 -13.86 -21.28
N GLY A 166 -16.38 -14.92 -20.76
CA GLY A 166 -16.05 -16.31 -21.09
C GLY A 166 -14.75 -16.82 -20.45
N LEU A 167 -14.49 -18.12 -20.59
CA LEU A 167 -13.31 -18.79 -20.04
C LEU A 167 -11.97 -18.31 -20.63
N ALA A 168 -11.98 -17.74 -21.84
CA ALA A 168 -10.78 -17.23 -22.49
C ALA A 168 -10.08 -16.13 -21.67
N VAL A 169 -10.85 -15.35 -20.89
CA VAL A 169 -10.31 -14.31 -19.99
C VAL A 169 -9.41 -14.90 -18.92
N LEU A 170 -9.71 -16.11 -18.43
CA LEU A 170 -8.88 -16.76 -17.41
C LEU A 170 -7.45 -17.02 -17.90
N LYS A 171 -7.29 -17.38 -19.18
CA LYS A 171 -5.96 -17.56 -19.80
C LYS A 171 -5.16 -16.25 -19.77
N ASN A 172 -5.79 -15.15 -20.16
CA ASN A 172 -5.13 -13.83 -20.18
C ASN A 172 -4.82 -13.34 -18.76
N LEU A 173 -5.74 -13.55 -17.79
CA LEU A 173 -5.48 -13.26 -16.38
C LEU A 173 -4.33 -14.11 -15.82
N MET A 174 -4.28 -15.40 -16.15
CA MET A 174 -3.16 -16.26 -15.76
C MET A 174 -1.83 -15.76 -16.34
N LEU A 175 -1.81 -15.39 -17.61
CA LEU A 175 -0.61 -14.84 -18.25
C LEU A 175 -0.19 -13.51 -17.58
N LEU A 176 -1.15 -12.66 -17.22
CA LEU A 176 -0.89 -11.41 -16.50
C LEU A 176 -0.25 -11.71 -15.13
N VAL A 177 -0.81 -12.66 -14.38
CA VAL A 177 -0.28 -13.06 -13.06
C VAL A 177 1.13 -13.64 -13.20
N LEU A 178 1.36 -14.51 -14.16
CA LEU A 178 2.70 -15.09 -14.42
C LEU A 178 3.70 -14.00 -14.83
N THR A 179 3.27 -13.02 -15.63
CA THR A 179 4.11 -11.87 -16.00
C THR A 179 4.47 -11.03 -14.78
N LEU A 180 3.50 -10.80 -13.88
CA LEU A 180 3.73 -10.08 -12.61
C LEU A 180 4.76 -10.82 -11.74
N TYR A 181 4.59 -12.11 -11.51
CA TYR A 181 5.55 -12.89 -10.72
C TYR A 181 6.93 -12.94 -11.37
N GLY A 182 7.00 -13.09 -12.69
CA GLY A 182 8.26 -13.00 -13.45
C GLY A 182 8.95 -11.66 -13.27
N ALA A 183 8.19 -10.55 -13.39
CA ALA A 183 8.72 -9.21 -13.17
C ALA A 183 9.19 -8.99 -11.72
N LEU A 184 8.47 -9.51 -10.73
CA LEU A 184 8.89 -9.44 -9.32
C LEU A 184 10.19 -10.22 -9.07
N ILE A 185 10.34 -11.41 -9.63
CA ILE A 185 11.59 -12.19 -9.51
C ILE A 185 12.76 -11.41 -10.14
N VAL A 186 12.57 -10.89 -11.34
CA VAL A 186 13.58 -10.06 -12.02
C VAL A 186 13.91 -8.82 -11.18
N PHE A 187 12.92 -8.14 -10.65
CA PHE A 187 13.12 -6.98 -9.79
C PHE A 187 13.93 -7.31 -8.52
N ILE A 188 13.61 -8.41 -7.85
CA ILE A 188 14.36 -8.86 -6.68
C ILE A 188 15.82 -9.14 -7.05
N LEU A 189 16.07 -9.84 -8.17
CA LEU A 189 17.41 -10.24 -8.57
C LEU A 189 18.25 -9.08 -9.14
N VAL A 190 17.63 -8.17 -9.89
CA VAL A 190 18.34 -7.11 -10.63
C VAL A 190 18.40 -5.80 -9.83
N VAL A 191 17.44 -5.54 -8.94
CA VAL A 191 17.38 -4.29 -8.17
C VAL A 191 17.67 -4.54 -6.69
N LEU A 192 16.86 -5.35 -6.02
CA LEU A 192 16.98 -5.49 -4.56
C LEU A 192 18.23 -6.24 -4.14
N LEU A 193 18.62 -7.31 -4.84
CA LEU A 193 19.81 -8.08 -4.51
C LEU A 193 21.10 -7.25 -4.69
N PRO A 194 21.33 -6.53 -5.81
CA PRO A 194 22.47 -5.63 -5.93
C PRO A 194 22.51 -4.52 -4.87
N VAL A 195 21.35 -3.94 -4.53
CA VAL A 195 21.26 -2.95 -3.45
C VAL A 195 21.67 -3.58 -2.12
N ALA A 196 21.17 -4.75 -1.77
CA ALA A 196 21.54 -5.43 -0.54
C ALA A 196 23.04 -5.77 -0.49
N LEU A 197 23.64 -6.17 -1.60
CA LEU A 197 25.08 -6.45 -1.71
C LEU A 197 25.92 -5.17 -1.59
N LEU A 198 25.49 -4.07 -2.23
CA LEU A 198 26.16 -2.77 -2.18
C LEU A 198 26.25 -2.23 -0.75
N PHE A 199 25.15 -2.34 0.00
CA PHE A 199 25.07 -1.94 1.40
C PHE A 199 25.60 -3.00 2.38
N LYS A 200 26.18 -4.12 1.87
CA LYS A 200 26.74 -5.23 2.66
C LYS A 200 25.74 -5.79 3.68
N ILE A 201 24.47 -5.83 3.33
CA ILE A 201 23.42 -6.40 4.19
C ILE A 201 23.66 -7.92 4.28
N PRO A 202 23.70 -8.51 5.49
CA PRO A 202 23.84 -9.96 5.65
C PRO A 202 22.56 -10.65 5.22
N ILE A 203 22.50 -11.09 3.95
CA ILE A 203 21.27 -11.60 3.29
C ILE A 203 20.62 -12.72 4.09
N ARG A 204 21.42 -13.64 4.68
CA ARG A 204 20.86 -14.74 5.49
C ARG A 204 20.16 -14.25 6.75
N ALA A 205 20.74 -13.29 7.46
CA ALA A 205 20.12 -12.71 8.65
C ALA A 205 18.89 -11.87 8.28
N PHE A 206 18.98 -11.10 7.19
CA PHE A 206 17.86 -10.35 6.64
C PHE A 206 16.68 -11.25 6.28
N LEU A 207 16.90 -12.32 5.48
CA LEU A 207 15.84 -13.26 5.11
C LEU A 207 15.23 -13.97 6.33
N LYS A 208 16.03 -14.24 7.37
CA LYS A 208 15.50 -14.80 8.62
C LYS A 208 14.62 -13.80 9.37
N ALA A 209 15.00 -12.54 9.42
CA ALA A 209 14.21 -11.48 10.07
C ALA A 209 12.90 -11.19 9.32
N VAL A 210 12.95 -11.13 7.99
CA VAL A 210 11.78 -10.78 7.15
C VAL A 210 10.82 -11.97 6.95
N LYS A 211 11.23 -13.21 7.30
CA LYS A 211 10.44 -14.42 7.04
C LYS A 211 9.03 -14.35 7.63
N GLU A 212 8.89 -13.99 8.90
CA GLU A 212 7.59 -13.93 9.58
C GLU A 212 6.69 -12.83 9.03
N PRO A 213 7.14 -11.56 8.95
CA PRO A 213 6.36 -10.51 8.30
C PRO A 213 5.98 -10.85 6.86
N ALA A 214 6.88 -11.43 6.08
CA ALA A 214 6.59 -11.82 4.70
C ALA A 214 5.54 -12.93 4.61
N LEU A 215 5.58 -13.93 5.50
CA LEU A 215 4.56 -14.98 5.56
C LEU A 215 3.19 -14.39 5.93
N ILE A 216 3.13 -13.51 6.90
CA ILE A 216 1.90 -12.83 7.30
C ILE A 216 1.34 -12.02 6.14
N ALA A 217 2.16 -11.16 5.52
CA ALA A 217 1.75 -10.36 4.37
C ALA A 217 1.25 -11.24 3.20
N PHE A 218 1.92 -12.35 2.93
CA PHE A 218 1.54 -13.26 1.85
C PHE A 218 0.26 -14.03 2.14
N THR A 219 0.11 -14.55 3.37
CA THR A 219 -1.08 -15.34 3.75
C THR A 219 -2.33 -14.50 3.93
N THR A 220 -2.16 -13.26 4.41
CA THR A 220 -3.27 -12.30 4.57
C THR A 220 -3.53 -11.48 3.31
N THR A 221 -2.66 -11.57 2.29
CA THR A 221 -2.69 -10.71 1.09
C THR A 221 -2.69 -9.21 1.42
N SER A 222 -2.12 -8.85 2.57
CA SER A 222 -2.05 -7.48 3.07
C SER A 222 -0.70 -7.22 3.74
N SER A 223 0.02 -6.21 3.25
CA SER A 223 1.26 -5.75 3.88
C SER A 223 0.99 -5.04 5.22
N ASP A 224 -0.20 -4.45 5.38
CA ASP A 224 -0.57 -3.76 6.62
C ASP A 224 -0.72 -4.73 7.80
N ALA A 225 -1.16 -5.97 7.53
CA ALA A 225 -1.26 -7.00 8.56
C ALA A 225 0.09 -7.45 9.11
N ALA A 226 1.19 -7.22 8.38
CA ALA A 226 2.55 -7.57 8.80
C ALA A 226 3.26 -6.46 9.58
N LEU A 227 2.67 -5.24 9.66
CA LEU A 227 3.29 -4.09 10.32
C LEU A 227 3.66 -4.32 11.80
N PRO A 228 2.85 -5.06 12.61
CA PRO A 228 3.22 -5.30 14.00
C PRO A 228 4.45 -6.18 14.17
N ASP A 229 4.76 -7.02 13.18
CA ASP A 229 5.84 -8.02 13.22
C ASP A 229 7.05 -7.61 12.35
N ALA A 230 6.99 -6.42 11.73
CA ALA A 230 8.04 -5.87 10.89
C ALA A 230 8.92 -4.88 11.68
#